data_6adfa209583270af27164b245bfea28a
#
_entry.id   6adfa209583270af27164b245bfea28a
#
_cell.length_a   1.000
_cell.length_b   1.000
_cell.length_c   1.000
_cell.angle_alpha   90.00
_cell.angle_beta   90.00
_cell.angle_gamma   90.00
#
_symmetry.space_group_name_H-M   'P 1'
#
loop_
_entity.id
_entity.type
_entity.pdbx_description
1 polymer ?
#
loop_
_entity_poly.entity_id
_entity_poly.type
_entity_poly.pdbx_seq_one_letter_code
_entity_poly.pdbx_strand_id
1 'polypeptide(L)'
;NPEVRSTMLDVFRYWLDKGVDGFRLDVFNNYYQDALFRDNPKTQSFSVRKLLRKFDAFDHLYDTNQPEMIEVVEDIRKIMDSYPDRYVVGETFLVDSASARAYIGPNRLHAGFDYAFCNAPFSARAYGKEIQYWDALHGDDAWPNYFFNNHDTPRSTTRFAKGSSDAIPKLLLAMQLTVRGTPYLY
;
A
#
# COMPACT_ATOMS: atom_id res chain seq x y z
N ASN A 1 -9.34 -9.37 -19.79
CA ASN A 1 -9.09 -9.31 -21.23
C ASN A 1 -7.60 -9.17 -21.48
N PRO A 2 -6.94 -10.11 -22.22
CA PRO A 2 -5.49 -10.09 -22.48
C PRO A 2 -5.03 -8.85 -23.26
N GLU A 3 -5.81 -8.36 -24.20
CA GLU A 3 -5.48 -7.15 -24.98
C GLU A 3 -5.46 -5.91 -24.09
N VAL A 4 -6.43 -5.75 -23.19
CA VAL A 4 -6.43 -4.66 -22.21
C VAL A 4 -5.21 -4.75 -21.30
N ARG A 5 -4.87 -5.95 -20.79
CA ARG A 5 -3.68 -6.16 -19.96
C ARG A 5 -2.41 -5.74 -20.70
N SER A 6 -2.24 -6.19 -21.94
CA SER A 6 -1.08 -5.83 -22.77
C SER A 6 -0.99 -4.31 -22.98
N THR A 7 -2.09 -3.68 -23.38
CA THR A 7 -2.13 -2.23 -23.61
C THR A 7 -1.80 -1.43 -22.35
N MET A 8 -2.31 -1.86 -21.18
CA MET A 8 -2.00 -1.20 -19.91
C MET A 8 -0.53 -1.38 -19.51
N LEU A 9 0.08 -2.53 -19.80
CA LEU A 9 1.51 -2.72 -19.59
C LEU A 9 2.36 -1.85 -20.52
N ASP A 10 1.89 -1.59 -21.75
CA ASP A 10 2.56 -0.67 -22.68
C ASP A 10 2.51 0.79 -22.22
N VAL A 11 1.53 1.18 -21.40
CA VAL A 11 1.50 2.50 -20.75
C VAL A 11 2.72 2.70 -19.83
N PHE A 12 3.14 1.66 -19.09
CA PHE A 12 4.37 1.72 -18.28
C PHE A 12 5.59 1.98 -19.17
N ARG A 13 5.76 1.23 -20.25
CA ARG A 13 6.86 1.42 -21.21
C ARG A 13 6.86 2.82 -21.80
N TYR A 14 5.72 3.29 -22.23
CA TYR A 14 5.57 4.64 -22.78
C TYR A 14 6.12 5.72 -21.84
N TRP A 15 5.76 5.68 -20.57
CA TRP A 15 6.22 6.68 -19.60
C TRP A 15 7.69 6.50 -19.21
N LEU A 16 8.17 5.26 -19.12
CA LEU A 16 9.59 4.97 -18.88
C LEU A 16 10.46 5.47 -20.03
N ASP A 17 10.01 5.31 -21.29
CA ASP A 17 10.67 5.86 -22.49
C ASP A 17 10.69 7.41 -22.49
N LYS A 18 9.74 8.04 -21.80
CA LYS A 18 9.71 9.50 -21.56
C LYS A 18 10.62 9.94 -20.41
N GLY A 19 11.27 9.02 -19.73
CA GLY A 19 12.21 9.32 -18.66
C GLY A 19 11.60 9.38 -17.24
N VAL A 20 10.41 8.84 -17.04
CA VAL A 20 9.84 8.71 -15.70
C VAL A 20 10.65 7.69 -14.91
N ASP A 21 11.02 8.01 -13.66
CA ASP A 21 11.87 7.17 -12.82
C ASP A 21 11.11 6.04 -12.10
N GLY A 22 9.78 6.12 -12.06
CA GLY A 22 8.99 5.08 -11.41
C GLY A 22 7.52 5.41 -11.31
N PHE A 23 6.78 4.53 -10.61
CA PHE A 23 5.32 4.64 -10.48
C PHE A 23 4.86 4.39 -9.05
N ARG A 24 3.81 5.10 -8.68
CA ARG A 24 2.92 4.73 -7.60
C ARG A 24 1.65 4.12 -8.21
N LEU A 25 1.35 2.88 -7.88
CA LEU A 25 0.16 2.19 -8.34
C LEU A 25 -0.99 2.45 -7.37
N ASP A 26 -2.02 3.11 -7.86
CA ASP A 26 -3.20 3.47 -7.09
C ASP A 26 -4.09 2.25 -6.88
N VAL A 27 -4.36 1.89 -5.63
CA VAL A 27 -5.28 0.80 -5.22
C VAL A 27 -5.16 -0.44 -6.13
N PHE A 28 -3.94 -0.81 -6.48
CA PHE A 28 -3.67 -1.78 -7.55
C PHE A 28 -4.26 -3.17 -7.28
N ASN A 29 -4.42 -3.54 -6.03
CA ASN A 29 -4.98 -4.82 -5.64
C ASN A 29 -6.48 -4.99 -5.97
N ASN A 30 -7.09 -3.96 -6.56
CA ASN A 30 -8.47 -3.97 -7.07
C ASN A 30 -8.56 -4.01 -8.62
N TYR A 31 -7.45 -4.16 -9.34
CA TYR A 31 -7.48 -4.15 -10.82
C TYR A 31 -8.15 -5.38 -11.41
N TYR A 32 -8.23 -6.46 -10.67
CA TYR A 32 -8.95 -7.68 -11.06
C TYR A 32 -10.13 -7.93 -10.15
N GLN A 33 -11.19 -8.40 -10.76
CA GLN A 33 -12.40 -8.86 -10.11
C GLN A 33 -12.57 -10.36 -10.35
N ASP A 34 -13.34 -11.01 -9.49
CA ASP A 34 -13.71 -12.40 -9.65
C ASP A 34 -14.24 -12.70 -11.07
N ALA A 35 -13.73 -13.77 -11.69
CA ALA A 35 -14.05 -14.15 -13.07
C ALA A 35 -15.54 -14.45 -13.29
N LEU A 36 -16.28 -14.80 -12.25
CA LEU A 36 -17.72 -15.05 -12.28
C LEU A 36 -18.55 -13.79 -12.00
N PHE A 37 -17.90 -12.64 -11.71
CA PHE A 37 -18.57 -11.37 -11.35
C PHE A 37 -19.57 -11.52 -10.22
N ARG A 38 -19.24 -12.32 -9.20
CA ARG A 38 -20.08 -12.51 -8.03
C ARG A 38 -20.18 -11.24 -7.20
N ASP A 39 -21.35 -11.00 -6.64
CA ASP A 39 -21.52 -9.92 -5.67
C ASP A 39 -20.81 -10.24 -4.35
N ASN A 40 -20.18 -9.24 -3.76
CA ASN A 40 -19.59 -9.38 -2.44
C ASN A 40 -20.66 -9.68 -1.38
N PRO A 41 -20.41 -10.62 -0.46
CA PRO A 41 -21.33 -10.90 0.62
C PRO A 41 -21.40 -9.72 1.59
N LYS A 42 -22.58 -9.55 2.19
CA LYS A 42 -22.72 -8.58 3.29
C LYS A 42 -21.92 -9.04 4.50
N THR A 43 -21.16 -8.11 5.07
CA THR A 43 -20.42 -8.41 6.29
C THR A 43 -21.35 -8.72 7.46
N GLN A 44 -21.01 -9.74 8.24
CA GLN A 44 -21.77 -10.13 9.43
C GLN A 44 -21.42 -9.30 10.66
N SER A 45 -20.27 -8.57 10.66
CA SER A 45 -19.86 -7.79 11.81
C SER A 45 -20.55 -6.42 11.85
N PHE A 46 -21.12 -6.06 12.99
CA PHE A 46 -21.77 -4.76 13.18
C PHE A 46 -20.76 -3.66 13.53
N SER A 47 -20.85 -2.52 12.82
CA SER A 47 -20.20 -1.27 13.25
C SER A 47 -20.99 -0.07 12.75
N VAL A 48 -20.98 1.05 13.49
CA VAL A 48 -21.61 2.30 13.09
C VAL A 48 -21.04 2.83 11.76
N ARG A 49 -19.76 2.62 11.50
CA ARG A 49 -19.10 3.00 10.27
C ARG A 49 -19.74 2.32 9.04
N LYS A 50 -20.15 1.07 9.17
CA LYS A 50 -20.80 0.29 8.12
C LYS A 50 -22.21 0.81 7.79
N LEU A 51 -22.89 1.43 8.74
CA LEU A 51 -24.16 2.10 8.49
C LEU A 51 -23.99 3.40 7.69
N LEU A 52 -22.85 4.07 7.85
CA LEU A 52 -22.58 5.35 7.20
C LEU A 52 -21.90 5.21 5.83
N ARG A 53 -21.21 4.11 5.60
CA ARG A 53 -20.50 3.84 4.35
C ARG A 53 -20.97 2.52 3.76
N LYS A 54 -21.67 2.58 2.63
CA LYS A 54 -22.14 1.37 1.91
C LYS A 54 -21.02 0.40 1.57
N PHE A 55 -19.84 0.92 1.25
CA PHE A 55 -18.64 0.15 0.96
C PHE A 55 -18.28 -0.78 2.14
N ASP A 56 -18.20 -0.25 3.35
CA ASP A 56 -17.84 -1.01 4.56
C ASP A 56 -18.93 -2.05 4.97
N ALA A 57 -20.07 -2.10 4.27
CA ALA A 57 -21.14 -3.06 4.55
C ALA A 57 -20.93 -4.43 3.88
N PHE A 58 -19.91 -4.57 3.06
CA PHE A 58 -19.61 -5.80 2.33
C PHE A 58 -18.22 -6.34 2.69
N ASP A 59 -18.07 -7.65 2.63
CA ASP A 59 -16.76 -8.33 2.69
C ASP A 59 -16.22 -8.41 1.26
N HIS A 60 -15.15 -7.68 0.97
CA HIS A 60 -14.58 -7.50 -0.38
C HIS A 60 -13.79 -8.73 -0.84
N LEU A 61 -14.49 -9.86 -1.04
CA LEU A 61 -13.88 -11.15 -1.41
C LEU A 61 -13.67 -11.28 -2.93
N TYR A 62 -14.49 -10.58 -3.72
CA TYR A 62 -14.56 -10.78 -5.16
C TYR A 62 -14.10 -9.59 -5.99
N ASP A 63 -13.75 -8.48 -5.36
CA ASP A 63 -13.33 -7.25 -6.01
C ASP A 63 -11.96 -6.73 -5.52
N THR A 64 -11.31 -7.46 -4.60
CA THR A 64 -9.96 -7.12 -4.14
C THR A 64 -9.09 -8.38 -4.07
N ASN A 65 -7.78 -8.19 -4.19
CA ASN A 65 -6.78 -9.23 -3.95
C ASN A 65 -7.00 -10.54 -4.72
N GLN A 66 -7.53 -10.45 -5.94
CA GLN A 66 -7.70 -11.64 -6.75
C GLN A 66 -6.34 -12.28 -7.08
N PRO A 67 -6.25 -13.62 -7.19
CA PRO A 67 -4.98 -14.33 -7.41
C PRO A 67 -4.19 -13.83 -8.61
N GLU A 68 -4.89 -13.39 -9.67
CA GLU A 68 -4.30 -12.86 -10.90
C GLU A 68 -3.45 -11.61 -10.67
N MET A 69 -3.65 -10.91 -9.57
CA MET A 69 -2.86 -9.73 -9.23
C MET A 69 -1.38 -10.02 -9.01
N ILE A 70 -1.03 -11.24 -8.56
CA ILE A 70 0.36 -11.63 -8.41
C ILE A 70 1.08 -11.60 -9.77
N GLU A 71 0.47 -12.20 -10.80
CA GLU A 71 1.03 -12.19 -12.15
C GLU A 71 1.16 -10.78 -12.72
N VAL A 72 0.18 -9.91 -12.42
CA VAL A 72 0.21 -8.51 -12.88
C VAL A 72 1.38 -7.75 -12.29
N VAL A 73 1.61 -7.87 -10.97
CA VAL A 73 2.75 -7.20 -10.34
C VAL A 73 4.09 -7.76 -10.80
N GLU A 74 4.16 -9.06 -11.10
CA GLU A 74 5.35 -9.68 -11.68
C GLU A 74 5.63 -9.18 -13.11
N ASP A 75 4.59 -8.99 -13.93
CA ASP A 75 4.75 -8.41 -15.27
C ASP A 75 5.15 -6.94 -15.22
N ILE A 76 4.56 -6.14 -14.32
CA ILE A 76 4.99 -4.77 -14.07
C ILE A 76 6.46 -4.75 -13.65
N ARG A 77 6.86 -5.63 -12.72
CA ARG A 77 8.25 -5.70 -12.26
C ARG A 77 9.22 -6.04 -13.39
N LYS A 78 8.90 -6.99 -14.26
CA LYS A 78 9.73 -7.30 -15.45
C LYS A 78 9.92 -6.08 -16.35
N ILE A 79 8.89 -5.27 -16.51
CA ILE A 79 9.00 -4.02 -17.27
C ILE A 79 9.93 -3.04 -16.55
N MET A 80 9.74 -2.83 -15.24
CA MET A 80 10.60 -1.92 -14.46
C MET A 80 12.07 -2.34 -14.55
N ASP A 81 12.36 -3.64 -14.42
CA ASP A 81 13.71 -4.19 -14.47
C ASP A 81 14.37 -4.12 -15.86
N SER A 82 13.59 -3.89 -16.92
CA SER A 82 14.12 -3.65 -18.28
C SER A 82 14.66 -2.23 -18.49
N TYR A 83 14.53 -1.34 -17.52
CA TYR A 83 15.10 0.00 -17.50
C TYR A 83 16.01 0.17 -16.28
N PRO A 84 17.12 0.92 -16.39
CA PRO A 84 18.02 1.13 -15.25
C PRO A 84 17.40 2.02 -14.20
N ASP A 85 17.62 1.69 -12.93
CA ASP A 85 17.30 2.52 -11.76
C ASP A 85 15.81 2.95 -11.68
N ARG A 86 14.90 2.00 -11.87
CA ARG A 86 13.46 2.28 -11.80
C ARG A 86 12.84 1.72 -10.51
N TYR A 87 11.82 2.41 -10.03
CA TYR A 87 11.16 2.08 -8.77
C TYR A 87 9.64 2.03 -8.92
N VAL A 88 8.99 1.05 -8.30
CA VAL A 88 7.53 0.95 -8.26
C VAL A 88 7.06 0.65 -6.84
N VAL A 89 6.11 1.44 -6.36
CA VAL A 89 5.43 1.25 -5.08
C VAL A 89 3.94 1.08 -5.30
N GLY A 90 3.32 0.15 -4.58
CA GLY A 90 1.89 -0.10 -4.66
C GLY A 90 1.12 0.42 -3.45
N GLU A 91 -0.04 0.99 -3.69
CA GLU A 91 -1.01 1.22 -2.63
C GLU A 91 -1.87 -0.02 -2.47
N THR A 92 -1.73 -0.71 -1.34
CA THR A 92 -2.60 -1.82 -0.96
C THR A 92 -3.80 -1.30 -0.19
N PHE A 93 -4.99 -1.78 -0.54
CA PHE A 93 -6.23 -1.35 0.09
C PHE A 93 -6.97 -2.55 0.66
N LEU A 94 -7.56 -2.41 1.86
CA LEU A 94 -8.30 -3.46 2.55
C LEU A 94 -7.54 -4.79 2.74
N VAL A 95 -6.26 -4.70 3.04
CA VAL A 95 -5.43 -5.87 3.32
C VAL A 95 -4.71 -5.71 4.65
N ASP A 96 -4.42 -6.83 5.30
CA ASP A 96 -3.45 -6.87 6.39
C ASP A 96 -2.01 -6.82 5.85
N SER A 97 -1.06 -6.55 6.75
CA SER A 97 0.34 -6.39 6.38
C SER A 97 0.94 -7.65 5.73
N ALA A 98 0.51 -8.86 6.13
CA ALA A 98 1.01 -10.10 5.53
C ALA A 98 0.53 -10.25 4.08
N SER A 99 -0.74 -9.94 3.81
CA SER A 99 -1.30 -9.91 2.46
C SER A 99 -0.66 -8.81 1.60
N ALA A 100 -0.40 -7.63 2.16
CA ALA A 100 0.32 -6.56 1.48
C ALA A 100 1.74 -7.00 1.09
N ARG A 101 2.44 -7.70 1.99
CA ARG A 101 3.79 -8.23 1.74
C ARG A 101 3.83 -9.22 0.57
N ALA A 102 2.74 -9.96 0.33
CA ALA A 102 2.68 -10.90 -0.79
C ALA A 102 2.92 -10.23 -2.16
N TYR A 103 2.68 -8.93 -2.29
CA TYR A 103 2.92 -8.16 -3.52
C TYR A 103 4.32 -7.55 -3.61
N ILE A 104 5.18 -7.72 -2.60
CA ILE A 104 6.49 -7.07 -2.49
C ILE A 104 7.58 -8.13 -2.51
N GLY A 105 8.69 -7.87 -3.20
CA GLY A 105 9.84 -8.78 -3.20
C GLY A 105 10.69 -8.72 -4.46
N PRO A 106 11.67 -9.62 -4.61
CA PRO A 106 12.64 -9.57 -5.70
C PRO A 106 12.03 -9.56 -7.10
N ASN A 107 10.93 -10.30 -7.31
CA ASN A 107 10.23 -10.39 -8.60
C ASN A 107 8.85 -9.70 -8.59
N ARG A 108 8.58 -8.87 -7.58
CA ARG A 108 7.31 -8.17 -7.36
C ARG A 108 7.58 -6.69 -7.16
N LEU A 109 6.61 -5.95 -6.67
CA LEU A 109 6.80 -4.52 -6.40
C LEU A 109 7.99 -4.29 -5.47
N HIS A 110 8.69 -3.17 -5.65
CA HIS A 110 9.80 -2.79 -4.78
C HIS A 110 9.33 -2.46 -3.37
N ALA A 111 8.13 -1.88 -3.24
CA ALA A 111 7.51 -1.56 -1.97
C ALA A 111 5.98 -1.53 -2.06
N GLY A 112 5.32 -1.58 -0.90
CA GLY A 112 3.89 -1.37 -0.75
C GLY A 112 3.59 -0.61 0.53
N PHE A 113 2.55 0.20 0.55
CA PHE A 113 2.20 0.99 1.72
C PHE A 113 1.57 0.15 2.82
N ASP A 114 2.11 0.24 4.03
CA ASP A 114 1.52 -0.38 5.22
C ASP A 114 0.57 0.58 5.94
N TYR A 115 -0.71 0.37 5.75
CA TYR A 115 -1.74 1.15 6.44
C TYR A 115 -1.89 0.80 7.93
N ALA A 116 -1.40 -0.35 8.39
CA ALA A 116 -1.40 -0.68 9.81
C ALA A 116 -0.54 0.31 10.60
N PHE A 117 0.67 0.61 10.10
CA PHE A 117 1.51 1.66 10.68
C PHE A 117 0.84 3.05 10.64
N CYS A 118 0.31 3.45 9.48
CA CYS A 118 -0.38 4.74 9.33
C CYS A 118 -1.54 4.91 10.32
N ASN A 119 -2.29 3.84 10.55
CA ASN A 119 -3.48 3.84 11.41
C ASN A 119 -3.20 3.48 12.87
N ALA A 120 -1.95 3.19 13.22
CA ALA A 120 -1.58 2.80 14.58
C ALA A 120 -1.94 3.90 15.59
N PRO A 121 -2.40 3.54 16.79
CA PRO A 121 -2.61 4.49 17.88
C PRO A 121 -1.31 5.22 18.24
N PHE A 122 -1.41 6.50 18.60
CA PHE A 122 -0.25 7.31 18.99
C PHE A 122 0.33 6.80 20.33
N SER A 123 1.12 5.75 20.26
CA SER A 123 1.88 5.23 21.40
C SER A 123 3.16 4.53 20.93
N ALA A 124 4.23 4.65 21.71
CA ALA A 124 5.50 4.00 21.42
C ALA A 124 5.35 2.47 21.28
N ARG A 125 4.50 1.85 22.11
CA ARG A 125 4.23 0.41 22.04
C ARG A 125 3.57 0.00 20.72
N ALA A 126 2.56 0.76 20.27
CA ALA A 126 1.84 0.45 19.04
C ALA A 126 2.77 0.58 17.83
N TYR A 127 3.47 1.70 17.69
CA TYR A 127 4.44 1.88 16.59
C TYR A 127 5.57 0.86 16.64
N GLY A 128 6.14 0.59 17.83
CA GLY A 128 7.17 -0.41 17.98
C GLY A 128 6.73 -1.79 17.53
N LYS A 129 5.48 -2.19 17.84
CA LYS A 129 4.91 -3.45 17.38
C LYS A 129 4.76 -3.51 15.86
N GLU A 130 4.22 -2.45 15.23
CA GLU A 130 4.04 -2.41 13.78
C GLU A 130 5.38 -2.39 13.04
N ILE A 131 6.36 -1.62 13.52
CA ILE A 131 7.72 -1.60 12.95
C ILE A 131 8.36 -2.99 13.02
N GLN A 132 8.35 -3.65 14.18
CA GLN A 132 8.93 -4.97 14.35
C GLN A 132 8.24 -6.01 13.47
N TYR A 133 6.90 -5.96 13.40
CA TYR A 133 6.13 -6.89 12.58
C TYR A 133 6.39 -6.71 11.08
N TRP A 134 6.37 -5.46 10.61
CA TRP A 134 6.59 -5.12 9.22
C TRP A 134 8.03 -5.42 8.77
N ASP A 135 9.00 -5.10 9.62
CA ASP A 135 10.42 -5.44 9.38
C ASP A 135 10.64 -6.96 9.32
N ALA A 136 10.05 -7.70 10.23
CA ALA A 136 10.12 -9.18 10.23
C ALA A 136 9.47 -9.80 8.98
N LEU A 137 8.36 -9.24 8.49
CA LEU A 137 7.74 -9.69 7.24
C LEU A 137 8.61 -9.43 6.01
N HIS A 138 9.39 -8.34 6.00
CA HIS A 138 10.26 -8.00 4.88
C HIS A 138 11.55 -8.82 4.86
N GLY A 139 12.10 -9.15 6.03
CA GLY A 139 13.36 -9.87 6.12
C GLY A 139 14.50 -9.14 5.39
N ASP A 140 15.37 -9.92 4.74
CA ASP A 140 16.51 -9.39 4.00
C ASP A 140 16.23 -9.21 2.49
N ASP A 141 15.12 -9.75 1.99
CA ASP A 141 14.78 -9.78 0.56
C ASP A 141 13.86 -8.64 0.11
N ALA A 142 13.42 -7.79 1.05
CA ALA A 142 12.58 -6.64 0.75
C ALA A 142 12.90 -5.44 1.66
N TRP A 143 12.47 -4.25 1.24
CA TRP A 143 12.71 -3.02 1.98
C TRP A 143 11.40 -2.39 2.42
N PRO A 144 11.15 -2.21 3.72
CA PRO A 144 9.93 -1.62 4.24
C PRO A 144 9.81 -0.13 3.89
N ASN A 145 8.62 0.41 4.01
CA ASN A 145 8.37 1.84 3.95
C ASN A 145 7.41 2.26 5.06
N TYR A 146 7.45 3.54 5.40
CA TYR A 146 6.62 4.09 6.47
C TYR A 146 6.06 5.45 6.07
N PHE A 147 4.78 5.68 6.40
CA PHE A 147 4.11 6.95 6.25
C PHE A 147 3.10 7.17 7.38
N PHE A 148 2.91 8.40 7.81
CA PHE A 148 1.93 8.75 8.84
C PHE A 148 0.61 9.25 8.27
N ASN A 149 0.63 9.76 7.06
CA ASN A 149 -0.55 10.28 6.35
C ASN A 149 -0.28 10.36 4.85
N ASN A 150 -1.37 10.46 4.09
CA ASN A 150 -1.39 10.72 2.66
C ASN A 150 -2.50 11.74 2.34
N HIS A 151 -2.83 11.92 1.06
CA HIS A 151 -3.89 12.83 0.62
C HIS A 151 -5.32 12.38 1.03
N ASP A 152 -5.50 11.11 1.38
CA ASP A 152 -6.78 10.53 1.80
C ASP A 152 -6.97 10.52 3.32
N THR A 153 -5.93 10.84 4.08
CA THR A 153 -5.95 10.82 5.55
C THR A 153 -5.62 12.19 6.13
N PRO A 154 -6.21 12.56 7.29
CA PRO A 154 -5.84 13.80 7.95
C PRO A 154 -4.35 13.84 8.26
N ARG A 155 -3.74 15.02 8.13
CA ARG A 155 -2.33 15.23 8.46
C ARG A 155 -1.98 14.70 9.85
N SER A 156 -0.83 14.05 9.99
CA SER A 156 -0.34 13.52 11.25
C SER A 156 -0.27 14.58 12.35
N THR A 157 0.09 15.81 12.00
CA THR A 157 0.07 16.96 12.90
C THR A 157 -1.32 17.25 13.45
N THR A 158 -2.34 17.21 12.60
CA THR A 158 -3.75 17.40 13.02
C THR A 158 -4.22 16.23 13.88
N ARG A 159 -3.85 15.00 13.53
CA ARG A 159 -4.27 13.81 14.28
C ARG A 159 -3.67 13.72 15.67
N PHE A 160 -2.40 14.07 15.82
CA PHE A 160 -1.63 13.75 17.02
C PHE A 160 -1.22 14.99 17.84
N ALA A 161 -0.90 16.12 17.21
CA ALA A 161 -0.44 17.31 17.94
C ALA A 161 -1.57 18.17 18.50
N LYS A 162 -2.78 18.04 17.97
CA LYS A 162 -3.97 18.79 18.41
C LYS A 162 -3.71 20.32 18.60
N GLY A 163 -2.85 20.86 17.75
CA GLY A 163 -2.56 22.31 17.71
C GLY A 163 -1.58 22.84 18.76
N SER A 164 -0.95 22.00 19.57
CA SER A 164 -0.27 22.51 20.78
C SER A 164 1.26 22.59 20.73
N SER A 165 1.96 21.92 19.81
CA SER A 165 3.45 21.94 19.83
C SER A 165 4.05 21.35 18.57
N ASP A 166 5.18 21.90 18.12
CA ASP A 166 6.04 21.35 17.09
C ASP A 166 6.81 20.08 17.54
N ALA A 167 6.77 19.75 18.82
CA ALA A 167 7.51 18.62 19.37
C ALA A 167 6.98 17.27 18.80
N ILE A 168 5.67 17.13 18.69
CA ILE A 168 5.05 15.88 18.16
C ILE A 168 5.38 15.66 16.70
N PRO A 169 5.18 16.62 15.76
CA PRO A 169 5.62 16.48 14.38
C PRO A 169 7.11 16.16 14.24
N LYS A 170 7.97 16.81 15.02
CA LYS A 170 9.41 16.54 15.03
C LYS A 170 9.73 15.13 15.51
N LEU A 171 9.05 14.65 16.55
CA LEU A 171 9.19 13.28 17.06
C LEU A 171 8.77 12.24 16.01
N LEU A 172 7.63 12.45 15.35
CA LEU A 172 7.15 11.56 14.29
C LEU A 172 8.14 11.51 13.12
N LEU A 173 8.61 12.67 12.68
CA LEU A 173 9.59 12.76 11.61
C LEU A 173 10.93 12.10 12.02
N ALA A 174 11.42 12.35 13.23
CA ALA A 174 12.63 11.70 13.73
C ALA A 174 12.48 10.17 13.73
N MET A 175 11.36 9.65 14.22
CA MET A 175 11.09 8.22 14.18
C MET A 175 11.08 7.68 12.74
N GLN A 176 10.37 8.34 11.83
CA GLN A 176 10.28 7.91 10.43
C GLN A 176 11.63 7.90 9.69
N LEU A 177 12.52 8.83 10.02
CA LEU A 177 13.85 8.95 9.41
C LEU A 177 14.91 8.04 10.04
N THR A 178 14.62 7.41 11.17
CA THR A 178 15.59 6.59 11.91
C THR A 178 15.28 5.10 11.93
N VAL A 179 14.06 4.70 11.55
CA VAL A 179 13.72 3.29 11.37
C VAL A 179 14.28 2.76 10.04
N ARG A 180 14.57 1.46 9.98
CA ARG A 180 14.94 0.80 8.72
C ARG A 180 13.74 0.86 7.76
N GLY A 181 13.85 1.63 6.67
CA GLY A 181 12.77 1.75 5.69
C GLY A 181 12.82 3.08 4.94
N THR A 182 12.02 3.17 3.88
CA THR A 182 11.87 4.41 3.10
C THR A 182 10.80 5.30 3.74
N PRO A 183 11.13 6.54 4.17
CA PRO A 183 10.14 7.48 4.68
C PRO A 183 9.36 8.13 3.54
N TYR A 184 8.03 8.07 3.61
CA TYR A 184 7.14 8.81 2.71
C TYR A 184 6.52 9.98 3.46
N LEU A 185 6.75 11.18 2.97
CA LEU A 185 6.26 12.44 3.54
C LEU A 185 5.17 13.04 2.64
N TYR A 186 4.09 13.52 3.28
CA TYR A 186 2.99 14.21 2.61
C TYR A 186 2.71 15.57 3.25
#